data_23938aedd5a6ae2a3a5d12847bbcb06b
#
_entry.id   23938aedd5a6ae2a3a5d12847bbcb06b
#
_cell.length_a   1.000
_cell.length_b   1.000
_cell.length_c   1.000
_cell.angle_alpha   90.00
_cell.angle_beta   90.00
_cell.angle_gamma   90.00
#
_symmetry.space_group_name_H-M   'P 1'
#
loop_
_entity.id
_entity.type
_entity.pdbx_description
1 polymer ?
#
loop_
_entity_poly.entity_id
_entity_poly.type
_entity_poly.pdbx_seq_one_letter_code
_entity_poly.pdbx_strand_id
1 'polypeptide(L)'
;LRRQRQMCIRDREETLPLGNGRIGMMPDGGIERENVVLNEISLWSGSKQDTDNPYAYYSLANIRRLLFEGRNDEAQDLMYKTFVCKGTGSNLGDGANAPYGSYQLFGNLVLRYMYPNESDSIAEYRRRLNLSEAIASVSFKRGNVNYQREMFTSFSGDLGVIHLVADADRALNFSLGM
;
A
#
# COMPACT_ATOMS: atom_id res chain seq x y z
N LEU A 1 -9.19 -14.84 5.77
CA LEU A 1 -7.73 -14.62 5.65
C LEU A 1 -7.16 -14.87 4.23
N ARG A 2 -7.60 -15.93 3.52
CA ARG A 2 -7.13 -16.18 2.13
C ARG A 2 -7.68 -15.17 1.10
N ARG A 3 -8.90 -14.65 1.26
CA ARG A 3 -9.49 -13.65 0.35
C ARG A 3 -8.79 -12.29 0.43
N GLN A 4 -8.35 -11.86 1.61
CA GLN A 4 -7.57 -10.62 1.76
C GLN A 4 -6.18 -10.70 1.11
N ARG A 5 -5.51 -11.85 1.18
CA ARG A 5 -4.20 -12.02 0.52
C ARG A 5 -4.28 -11.98 -1.01
N GLN A 6 -5.34 -12.52 -1.61
CA GLN A 6 -5.52 -12.48 -3.07
C GLN A 6 -5.87 -11.07 -3.58
N MET A 7 -6.64 -10.28 -2.81
CA MET A 7 -6.91 -8.88 -3.13
C MET A 7 -5.62 -8.05 -3.10
N CYS A 8 -4.78 -8.19 -2.07
CA CYS A 8 -3.53 -7.44 -1.93
C CYS A 8 -2.51 -7.72 -3.05
N ILE A 9 -2.47 -8.91 -3.63
CA ILE A 9 -1.52 -9.26 -4.70
C ILE A 9 -1.96 -8.63 -6.02
N ARG A 10 -3.22 -8.77 -6.43
CA ARG A 10 -3.75 -8.17 -7.65
C ARG A 10 -3.67 -6.64 -7.63
N ASP A 11 -4.05 -6.02 -6.52
CA ASP A 11 -4.04 -4.57 -6.38
C ASP A 11 -2.62 -3.99 -6.46
N ARG A 12 -1.59 -4.74 -6.10
CA ARG A 12 -0.19 -4.28 -6.19
C ARG A 12 0.44 -4.51 -7.55
N GLU A 13 0.11 -5.60 -8.23
CA GLU A 13 0.73 -5.96 -9.51
C GLU A 13 0.12 -5.20 -10.68
N GLU A 14 -1.14 -4.77 -10.57
CA GLU A 14 -1.88 -4.13 -11.64
C GLU A 14 -2.06 -2.60 -11.44
N THR A 15 -1.55 -2.02 -10.34
CA THR A 15 -1.73 -0.60 -10.00
C THR A 15 -0.44 0.20 -10.14
N LEU A 16 -0.57 1.54 -10.20
CA LEU A 16 0.55 2.47 -10.21
C LEU A 16 0.73 3.09 -8.81
N PRO A 17 1.83 2.76 -8.08
CA PRO A 17 2.00 3.23 -6.72
C PRO A 17 2.39 4.71 -6.66
N LEU A 18 1.70 5.46 -5.83
CA LEU A 18 1.96 6.85 -5.48
C LEU A 18 2.03 6.99 -3.95
N GLY A 19 2.87 7.86 -3.44
CA GLY A 19 2.96 8.08 -2.00
C GLY A 19 3.89 9.23 -1.63
N ASN A 20 3.63 9.83 -0.46
CA ASN A 20 4.45 10.89 0.13
C ASN A 20 5.16 10.45 1.42
N GLY A 21 5.12 9.14 1.74
CA GLY A 21 5.66 8.57 2.97
C GLY A 21 4.64 8.47 4.10
N ARG A 22 3.52 9.19 4.05
CA ARG A 22 2.42 9.09 5.02
C ARG A 22 1.18 8.45 4.42
N ILE A 23 0.71 8.99 3.31
CA ILE A 23 -0.41 8.43 2.55
C ILE A 23 0.07 7.78 1.27
N GLY A 24 -0.66 6.77 0.82
CA GLY A 24 -0.43 6.09 -0.44
C GLY A 24 -1.71 5.97 -1.24
N MET A 25 -1.57 6.04 -2.57
CA MET A 25 -2.63 5.83 -3.53
C MET A 25 -2.14 4.83 -4.58
N MET A 26 -2.98 3.88 -4.95
CA MET A 26 -2.66 2.89 -5.98
C MET A 26 -3.84 2.79 -6.98
N PRO A 27 -3.89 3.67 -7.99
CA PRO A 27 -4.90 3.62 -9.05
C PRO A 27 -4.68 2.43 -9.99
N ASP A 28 -5.75 1.75 -10.36
CA ASP A 28 -5.72 0.64 -11.33
C ASP A 28 -5.85 1.09 -12.79
N GLY A 29 -6.32 2.32 -13.04
CA GLY A 29 -6.48 2.90 -14.38
C GLY A 29 -7.69 2.38 -15.14
N GLY A 30 -8.66 1.79 -14.48
CA GLY A 30 -9.87 1.29 -15.12
C GLY A 30 -10.69 2.40 -15.80
N ILE A 31 -11.27 2.12 -16.95
CA ILE A 31 -12.01 3.12 -17.76
C ILE A 31 -13.42 3.32 -17.23
N GLU A 32 -14.18 2.24 -17.11
CA GLU A 32 -15.59 2.30 -16.64
C GLU A 32 -15.66 2.45 -15.12
N ARG A 33 -14.73 1.80 -14.44
CA ARG A 33 -14.60 1.81 -13.00
C ARG A 33 -13.13 1.84 -12.67
N GLU A 34 -12.73 2.87 -11.94
CA GLU A 34 -11.39 2.96 -11.39
C GLU A 34 -11.43 2.68 -9.88
N ASN A 35 -10.55 1.83 -9.45
CA ASN A 35 -10.35 1.51 -8.04
C ASN A 35 -8.99 2.06 -7.60
N VAL A 36 -9.01 2.97 -6.65
CA VAL A 36 -7.81 3.53 -6.04
C VAL A 36 -7.68 2.98 -4.64
N VAL A 37 -6.71 2.09 -4.44
CA VAL A 37 -6.41 1.57 -3.10
C VAL A 37 -5.71 2.66 -2.30
N LEU A 38 -6.21 2.95 -1.12
CA LEU A 38 -5.69 3.98 -0.23
C LEU A 38 -4.99 3.36 0.97
N ASN A 39 -3.89 3.98 1.37
CA ASN A 39 -3.10 3.60 2.53
C ASN A 39 -2.76 4.81 3.39
N GLU A 40 -2.64 4.59 4.69
CA GLU A 40 -2.14 5.55 5.66
C GLU A 40 -1.22 4.83 6.65
N ILE A 41 -0.02 5.36 6.87
CA ILE A 41 1.08 4.66 7.57
C ILE A 41 0.77 4.28 9.02
N SER A 42 -0.08 5.03 9.69
CA SER A 42 -0.41 4.80 11.11
C SER A 42 -1.58 3.84 11.32
N LEU A 43 -2.23 3.38 10.24
CA LEU A 43 -3.40 2.52 10.35
C LEU A 43 -3.00 1.06 10.59
N TRP A 44 -3.00 0.69 11.85
CA TRP A 44 -2.68 -0.66 12.31
C TRP A 44 -3.81 -1.22 13.19
N SER A 45 -4.03 -2.53 13.13
CA SER A 45 -4.85 -3.21 14.13
C SER A 45 -4.04 -3.44 15.42
N GLY A 46 -4.72 -3.60 16.53
CA GLY A 46 -4.08 -3.81 17.82
C GLY A 46 -3.83 -2.52 18.59
N SER A 47 -3.08 -2.62 19.67
CA SER A 47 -2.76 -1.52 20.57
C SER A 47 -1.27 -1.56 20.96
N LYS A 48 -0.77 -0.45 21.51
CA LYS A 48 0.58 -0.39 22.06
C LYS A 48 0.74 -1.43 23.17
N GLN A 49 1.78 -2.25 23.07
CA GLN A 49 2.12 -3.29 24.05
C GLN A 49 3.56 -3.10 24.48
N ASP A 50 3.85 -3.50 25.71
CA ASP A 50 5.22 -3.67 26.16
C ASP A 50 5.71 -5.05 25.70
N THR A 51 6.53 -5.03 24.66
CA THR A 51 7.08 -6.24 24.06
C THR A 51 8.56 -6.44 24.35
N ASP A 52 9.15 -5.59 25.18
CA ASP A 52 10.56 -5.64 25.51
C ASP A 52 10.88 -6.92 26.30
N ASN A 53 11.94 -7.60 25.89
CA ASN A 53 12.48 -8.74 26.61
C ASN A 53 13.67 -8.29 27.49
N PRO A 54 13.47 -8.06 28.79
CA PRO A 54 14.54 -7.58 29.69
C PRO A 54 15.66 -8.60 29.86
N TYR A 55 15.44 -9.86 29.51
CA TYR A 55 16.45 -10.92 29.61
C TYR A 55 17.37 -11.00 28.39
N ALA A 56 17.02 -10.38 27.26
CA ALA A 56 17.86 -10.38 26.06
C ALA A 56 19.24 -9.79 26.32
N TYR A 57 19.32 -8.75 27.15
CA TYR A 57 20.56 -8.08 27.51
C TYR A 57 21.65 -9.05 28.04
N TYR A 58 21.28 -10.06 28.82
CA TYR A 58 22.24 -10.99 29.40
C TYR A 58 23.00 -11.83 28.36
N SER A 59 22.44 -12.00 27.18
CA SER A 59 23.06 -12.76 26.09
C SER A 59 23.98 -11.92 25.21
N LEU A 60 23.93 -10.60 25.30
CA LEU A 60 24.62 -9.68 24.39
C LEU A 60 26.14 -9.86 24.41
N ALA A 61 26.74 -10.00 25.60
CA ALA A 61 28.19 -10.18 25.74
C ALA A 61 28.67 -11.49 25.10
N ASN A 62 27.87 -12.55 25.24
CA ASN A 62 28.21 -13.85 24.65
C ASN A 62 28.05 -13.86 23.12
N ILE A 63 27.00 -13.22 22.59
CA ILE A 63 26.82 -13.05 21.15
C ILE A 63 28.00 -12.27 20.56
N ARG A 64 28.41 -11.16 21.16
CA ARG A 64 29.59 -10.39 20.72
C ARG A 64 30.86 -11.22 20.73
N ARG A 65 31.12 -12.00 21.78
CA ARG A 65 32.28 -12.89 21.86
C ARG A 65 32.29 -13.91 20.71
N LEU A 66 31.16 -14.57 20.45
CA LEU A 66 31.04 -15.54 19.35
C LEU A 66 31.30 -14.89 17.99
N LEU A 67 30.82 -13.67 17.76
CA LEU A 67 31.09 -12.92 16.52
C LEU A 67 32.58 -12.59 16.37
N PHE A 68 33.27 -12.18 17.46
CA PHE A 68 34.72 -11.91 17.43
C PHE A 68 35.54 -13.17 17.23
N GLU A 69 35.03 -14.31 17.66
CA GLU A 69 35.67 -15.66 17.41
C GLU A 69 35.36 -16.19 16.00
N GLY A 70 34.56 -15.49 15.17
CA GLY A 70 34.16 -15.93 13.85
C GLY A 70 33.10 -17.06 13.85
N ARG A 71 32.50 -17.33 15.00
CA ARG A 71 31.46 -18.38 15.19
C ARG A 71 30.08 -17.80 14.92
N ASN A 72 29.86 -17.37 13.66
CA ASN A 72 28.68 -16.61 13.26
C ASN A 72 27.36 -17.40 13.41
N ASP A 73 27.39 -18.69 13.05
CA ASP A 73 26.18 -19.54 13.13
C ASP A 73 25.71 -19.70 14.59
N GLU A 74 26.66 -19.91 15.50
CA GLU A 74 26.34 -20.04 16.93
C GLU A 74 25.86 -18.70 17.54
N ALA A 75 26.43 -17.58 17.09
CA ALA A 75 25.96 -16.26 17.46
C ALA A 75 24.52 -16.01 17.00
N GLN A 76 24.22 -16.40 15.77
CA GLN A 76 22.88 -16.28 15.18
C GLN A 76 21.86 -17.16 15.90
N ASP A 77 22.22 -18.42 16.19
CA ASP A 77 21.36 -19.33 16.95
C ASP A 77 21.05 -18.81 18.34
N LEU A 78 22.06 -18.25 19.02
CA LEU A 78 21.89 -17.66 20.34
C LEU A 78 21.00 -16.40 20.26
N MET A 79 21.19 -15.57 19.23
CA MET A 79 20.36 -14.40 18.99
C MET A 79 18.89 -14.78 18.77
N TYR A 80 18.61 -15.77 17.92
CA TYR A 80 17.23 -16.23 17.66
C TYR A 80 16.54 -16.79 18.91
N LYS A 81 17.30 -17.35 19.85
CA LYS A 81 16.75 -17.87 21.11
C LYS A 81 16.53 -16.79 22.18
N THR A 82 17.30 -15.72 22.15
CA THR A 82 17.37 -14.77 23.27
C THR A 82 16.91 -13.36 22.93
N PHE A 83 17.09 -12.92 21.68
CA PHE A 83 16.64 -11.61 21.20
C PHE A 83 15.25 -11.70 20.55
N VAL A 84 14.31 -12.18 21.32
CA VAL A 84 12.93 -12.36 20.91
C VAL A 84 12.04 -11.48 21.79
N CYS A 85 11.09 -10.79 21.18
CA CYS A 85 10.11 -9.99 21.89
C CYS A 85 9.27 -10.87 22.84
N LYS A 86 8.81 -10.30 23.93
CA LYS A 86 7.70 -10.85 24.71
C LYS A 86 6.40 -10.23 24.21
N GLY A 87 5.32 -10.90 24.38
CA GLY A 87 4.01 -10.36 24.06
C GLY A 87 3.33 -11.04 22.88
N THR A 88 2.22 -10.50 22.53
CA THR A 88 1.30 -11.03 21.53
C THR A 88 1.99 -11.16 20.16
N GLY A 89 1.91 -12.33 19.56
CA GLY A 89 2.47 -12.60 18.24
C GLY A 89 3.98 -12.83 18.18
N SER A 90 4.65 -12.93 19.33
CA SER A 90 6.11 -13.14 19.41
C SER A 90 6.59 -14.55 19.07
N ASN A 91 5.70 -15.50 18.85
CA ASN A 91 5.97 -16.94 18.74
C ASN A 91 6.64 -17.56 19.97
N LEU A 92 6.62 -16.87 21.12
CA LEU A 92 7.22 -17.31 22.35
C LEU A 92 6.30 -17.12 23.57
N GLY A 93 6.38 -18.05 24.51
CA GLY A 93 5.64 -17.99 25.75
C GLY A 93 4.13 -17.76 25.52
N ASP A 94 3.53 -16.90 26.32
CA ASP A 94 2.08 -16.61 26.28
C ASP A 94 1.66 -15.89 24.99
N GLY A 95 2.59 -15.28 24.27
CA GLY A 95 2.33 -14.61 22.99
C GLY A 95 2.37 -15.52 21.76
N ALA A 96 2.79 -16.78 21.89
CA ALA A 96 3.08 -17.66 20.77
C ALA A 96 1.91 -17.87 19.80
N ASN A 97 0.69 -17.91 20.32
CA ASN A 97 -0.52 -18.19 19.54
C ASN A 97 -1.50 -17.01 19.52
N ALA A 98 -1.10 -15.85 20.03
CA ALA A 98 -1.96 -14.68 20.06
C ALA A 98 -1.76 -13.82 18.80
N PRO A 99 -2.84 -13.27 18.20
CA PRO A 99 -2.73 -12.39 17.06
C PRO A 99 -2.04 -11.07 17.46
N TYR A 100 -1.13 -10.61 16.64
CA TYR A 100 -0.47 -9.30 16.78
C TYR A 100 -1.12 -8.26 15.88
N GLY A 101 -0.83 -6.98 16.14
CA GLY A 101 -1.24 -5.89 15.28
C GLY A 101 -0.65 -6.03 13.87
N SER A 102 -1.45 -5.77 12.87
CA SER A 102 -1.04 -5.79 11.47
C SER A 102 -1.44 -4.51 10.77
N TYR A 103 -0.70 -4.15 9.72
CA TYR A 103 -1.02 -3.03 8.85
C TYR A 103 -2.39 -3.23 8.21
N GLN A 104 -3.20 -2.17 8.20
CA GLN A 104 -4.54 -2.18 7.61
C GLN A 104 -4.58 -1.27 6.38
N LEU A 105 -5.36 -1.65 5.38
CA LEU A 105 -5.71 -0.75 4.29
C LEU A 105 -6.66 0.33 4.81
N PHE A 106 -6.46 1.56 4.37
CA PHE A 106 -7.37 2.67 4.69
C PHE A 106 -8.72 2.48 4.01
N GLY A 107 -8.72 2.00 2.77
CA GLY A 107 -9.90 1.70 2.00
C GLY A 107 -9.67 1.74 0.51
N ASN A 108 -10.76 1.61 -0.24
CA ASN A 108 -10.76 1.71 -1.70
C ASN A 108 -11.68 2.84 -2.13
N LEU A 109 -11.10 3.85 -2.77
CA LEU A 109 -11.87 4.88 -3.46
C LEU A 109 -12.28 4.35 -4.82
N VAL A 110 -13.57 4.31 -5.10
CA VAL A 110 -14.13 3.79 -6.34
C VAL A 110 -14.80 4.91 -7.13
N LEU A 111 -14.26 5.18 -8.32
CA LEU A 111 -14.88 6.07 -9.28
C LEU A 111 -15.60 5.22 -10.34
N ARG A 112 -16.90 5.42 -10.51
CA ARG A 112 -17.70 4.82 -11.57
C ARG A 112 -18.05 5.90 -12.58
N TYR A 113 -17.52 5.79 -13.78
CA TYR A 113 -17.71 6.77 -14.82
C TYR A 113 -18.97 6.45 -15.63
N MET A 114 -19.71 7.49 -15.97
CA MET A 114 -20.91 7.43 -16.82
C MET A 114 -20.65 8.25 -18.08
N TYR A 115 -20.40 7.57 -19.18
CA TYR A 115 -20.09 8.23 -20.45
C TYR A 115 -21.36 8.58 -21.21
N PRO A 116 -21.36 9.68 -22.00
CA PRO A 116 -22.53 10.12 -22.76
C PRO A 116 -23.04 9.03 -23.72
N ASN A 117 -22.16 8.22 -24.27
CA ASN A 117 -22.52 7.08 -25.10
C ASN A 117 -21.67 5.85 -24.69
N GLU A 118 -22.31 4.89 -24.06
CA GLU A 118 -21.65 3.68 -23.55
C GLU A 118 -21.18 2.73 -24.68
N SER A 119 -21.75 2.84 -25.87
CA SER A 119 -21.39 2.00 -27.03
C SER A 119 -20.15 2.48 -27.79
N ASP A 120 -19.63 3.68 -27.48
CA ASP A 120 -18.46 4.23 -28.14
C ASP A 120 -17.22 3.37 -27.91
N SER A 121 -16.46 3.14 -28.97
CA SER A 121 -15.22 2.40 -28.92
C SER A 121 -14.14 3.16 -28.14
N ILE A 122 -13.34 2.41 -27.40
CA ILE A 122 -12.18 2.93 -26.69
C ILE A 122 -10.95 2.78 -27.57
N ALA A 123 -10.17 3.83 -27.72
CA ALA A 123 -8.93 3.86 -28.46
C ALA A 123 -7.83 4.60 -27.67
N GLU A 124 -6.60 4.40 -28.09
CA GLU A 124 -5.41 5.13 -27.60
C GLU A 124 -5.23 5.06 -26.07
N TYR A 125 -5.68 3.99 -25.43
CA TYR A 125 -5.50 3.83 -24.01
C TYR A 125 -4.01 3.77 -23.62
N ARG A 126 -3.63 4.63 -22.70
CA ARG A 126 -2.28 4.67 -22.11
C ARG A 126 -2.37 4.84 -20.62
N ARG A 127 -1.57 4.07 -19.89
CA ARG A 127 -1.36 4.22 -18.47
C ARG A 127 0.14 4.43 -18.21
N ARG A 128 0.50 5.45 -17.48
CA ARG A 128 1.89 5.85 -17.27
C ARG A 128 2.13 6.28 -15.83
N LEU A 129 3.27 5.88 -15.28
CA LEU A 129 3.83 6.44 -14.06
C LEU A 129 5.08 7.26 -14.42
N ASN A 130 5.03 8.57 -14.18
CA ASN A 130 6.17 9.44 -14.33
C ASN A 130 6.94 9.47 -13.00
N LEU A 131 8.09 8.80 -12.95
CA LEU A 131 8.89 8.67 -11.72
C LEU A 131 9.58 9.97 -11.30
N SER A 132 9.87 10.90 -12.24
CA SER A 132 10.52 12.16 -11.91
C SER A 132 9.57 13.17 -11.27
N GLU A 133 8.29 13.10 -11.59
CA GLU A 133 7.24 13.99 -11.08
C GLU A 133 6.33 13.32 -10.07
N ALA A 134 6.46 11.99 -9.91
CA ALA A 134 5.60 11.16 -9.08
C ALA A 134 4.10 11.30 -9.44
N ILE A 135 3.80 11.33 -10.76
CA ILE A 135 2.45 11.44 -11.30
C ILE A 135 2.07 10.15 -12.02
N ALA A 136 0.94 9.55 -11.64
CA ALA A 136 0.27 8.52 -12.42
C ALA A 136 -0.72 9.18 -13.37
N SER A 137 -0.72 8.78 -14.63
CA SER A 137 -1.65 9.29 -15.63
C SER A 137 -2.33 8.17 -16.40
N VAL A 138 -3.58 8.41 -16.76
CA VAL A 138 -4.37 7.57 -17.67
C VAL A 138 -4.94 8.46 -18.76
N SER A 139 -4.74 8.10 -20.00
CA SER A 139 -5.34 8.79 -21.14
C SER A 139 -5.97 7.79 -22.12
N PHE A 140 -7.08 8.16 -22.69
CA PHE A 140 -7.76 7.36 -23.70
C PHE A 140 -8.73 8.24 -24.50
N LYS A 141 -9.13 7.74 -25.66
CA LYS A 141 -10.17 8.32 -26.48
C LYS A 141 -11.40 7.40 -26.43
N ARG A 142 -12.57 7.98 -26.24
CA ARG A 142 -13.85 7.27 -26.34
C ARG A 142 -14.77 8.02 -27.29
N GLY A 143 -15.11 7.39 -28.40
CA GLY A 143 -15.77 8.08 -29.52
C GLY A 143 -14.88 9.22 -30.03
N ASN A 144 -15.39 10.45 -29.95
CA ASN A 144 -14.65 11.65 -30.33
C ASN A 144 -14.07 12.46 -29.15
N VAL A 145 -14.23 11.97 -27.91
CA VAL A 145 -13.80 12.67 -26.71
C VAL A 145 -12.51 12.09 -26.18
N ASN A 146 -11.54 12.96 -25.88
CA ASN A 146 -10.31 12.59 -25.20
C ASN A 146 -10.47 12.79 -23.69
N TYR A 147 -10.08 11.78 -22.94
CA TYR A 147 -10.10 11.77 -21.48
C TYR A 147 -8.69 11.67 -20.96
N GLN A 148 -8.40 12.46 -19.94
CA GLN A 148 -7.15 12.42 -19.20
C GLN A 148 -7.41 12.42 -17.70
N ARG A 149 -6.65 11.62 -16.97
CA ARG A 149 -6.65 11.58 -15.51
C ARG A 149 -5.22 11.67 -15.04
N GLU A 150 -4.99 12.49 -14.02
CA GLU A 150 -3.70 12.61 -13.37
C GLU A 150 -3.90 12.45 -11.87
N MET A 151 -3.02 11.69 -11.25
CA MET A 151 -3.10 11.39 -9.82
C MET A 151 -1.73 11.54 -9.19
N PHE A 152 -1.70 12.16 -8.03
CA PHE A 152 -0.47 12.33 -7.24
C PHE A 152 -0.79 12.52 -5.76
N THR A 153 0.21 12.34 -4.92
CA THR A 153 0.17 12.65 -3.50
C THR A 153 1.02 13.88 -3.19
N SER A 154 0.46 14.84 -2.47
CA SER A 154 1.18 16.06 -2.09
C SER A 154 2.11 15.82 -0.90
N PHE A 155 3.35 16.31 -0.97
CA PHE A 155 4.28 16.29 0.16
C PHE A 155 3.92 17.30 1.25
N SER A 156 3.37 18.44 0.87
CA SER A 156 3.15 19.55 1.81
C SER A 156 1.81 19.49 2.55
N GLY A 157 0.86 18.65 2.13
CA GLY A 157 -0.49 18.70 2.65
C GLY A 157 -1.13 17.37 3.00
N ASP A 158 -0.40 16.25 2.91
CA ASP A 158 -0.97 14.90 3.12
C ASP A 158 -2.27 14.67 2.34
N LEU A 159 -2.30 15.13 1.10
CA LEU A 159 -3.45 15.06 0.21
C LEU A 159 -3.19 14.12 -0.96
N GLY A 160 -4.18 13.29 -1.28
CA GLY A 160 -4.27 12.64 -2.57
C GLY A 160 -5.06 13.51 -3.54
N VAL A 161 -4.54 13.73 -4.73
CA VAL A 161 -5.18 14.55 -5.77
C VAL A 161 -5.52 13.67 -6.96
N ILE A 162 -6.75 13.79 -7.45
CA ILE A 162 -7.22 13.19 -8.69
C ILE A 162 -7.73 14.32 -9.58
N HIS A 163 -7.04 14.57 -10.67
CA HIS A 163 -7.40 15.57 -11.66
C HIS A 163 -7.98 14.89 -12.90
N LEU A 164 -9.19 15.25 -13.26
CA LEU A 164 -9.95 14.66 -14.37
C LEU A 164 -10.19 15.72 -15.44
N VAL A 165 -9.90 15.40 -16.69
CA VAL A 165 -10.10 16.29 -17.84
C VAL A 165 -10.81 15.54 -18.97
N ALA A 166 -11.72 16.21 -19.64
CA ALA A 166 -12.27 15.79 -20.93
C ALA A 166 -12.33 17.00 -21.88
N ASP A 167 -12.12 16.80 -23.15
CA ASP A 167 -12.10 17.86 -24.17
C ASP A 167 -13.48 18.17 -24.76
N ALA A 168 -14.55 17.69 -24.14
CA ALA A 168 -15.93 17.98 -24.51
C ALA A 168 -16.76 18.41 -23.28
N ASP A 169 -17.69 19.32 -23.51
CA ASP A 169 -18.62 19.77 -22.50
C ASP A 169 -19.49 18.63 -21.95
N ARG A 170 -19.69 18.63 -20.62
CA ARG A 170 -20.54 17.66 -19.91
C ARG A 170 -20.14 16.19 -20.10
N ALA A 171 -18.89 15.92 -20.52
CA ALA A 171 -18.40 14.57 -20.73
C ALA A 171 -17.90 13.91 -19.42
N LEU A 172 -17.62 14.66 -18.38
CA LEU A 172 -17.19 14.15 -17.06
C LEU A 172 -18.39 13.95 -16.14
N ASN A 173 -18.91 12.73 -16.10
CA ASN A 173 -19.93 12.31 -15.14
C ASN A 173 -19.42 11.06 -14.42
N PHE A 174 -19.46 11.05 -13.10
CA PHE A 174 -19.04 9.92 -12.29
C PHE A 174 -19.73 9.91 -10.93
N SER A 175 -19.80 8.72 -10.33
CA SER A 175 -20.13 8.55 -8.93
C SER A 175 -18.88 8.16 -8.16
N LEU A 176 -18.79 8.64 -6.92
CA LEU A 176 -17.70 8.37 -6.00
C LEU A 176 -18.23 7.53 -4.85
N GLY A 177 -17.50 6.48 -4.48
CA GLY A 177 -17.79 5.63 -3.33
C GLY A 177 -16.50 5.24 -2.60
N MET A 178 -16.65 4.85 -1.34
CA MET A 178 -15.56 4.36 -0.50
C MET A 178 -16.01 3.13 0.27
#